data_e1c4dc90b3fc42f9fce6ca602cd983be
#
_entry.id   e1c4dc90b3fc42f9fce6ca602cd983be
#
_cell.length_a   1.000
_cell.length_b   1.000
_cell.length_c   1.000
_cell.angle_alpha   90.00
_cell.angle_beta   90.00
_cell.angle_gamma   90.00
#
_symmetry.space_group_name_H-M   'P 1'
#
loop_
_entity.id
_entity.type
_entity.pdbx_description
1 polymer ?
#
loop_
_entity_poly.entity_id
_entity_poly.type
_entity_poly.pdbx_seq_one_letter_code
_entity_poly.pdbx_strand_id
1 'polypeptide(L)'
;MKNIVMIGLISGIMVICGCTTEKSPPPQQQIPAITLTSADKEKLQAFQKEILNVENLTDKAVKMAVDELKNVIKGGEVNVNVSSVINKAKTECLLAGESLAKKAIPEALPPDAKNLLNEGKTGLIAAYKAYAESFDAIKNFITDKNPMALLEYRKKNTQALDLYNGAAAKFKTIMTAAGVAQ
;
A
#
# COMPACT_ATOMS: atom_id res chain seq x y z
N MET A 1 23.24 -4.73 14.23
CA MET A 1 22.81 -3.98 13.02
C MET A 1 21.97 -4.93 12.20
N LYS A 2 20.66 -4.91 12.42
CA LYS A 2 19.71 -5.76 11.68
C LYS A 2 19.15 -4.93 10.53
N ASN A 3 19.50 -5.29 9.31
CA ASN A 3 18.92 -4.76 8.09
C ASN A 3 17.41 -5.00 8.12
N ILE A 4 16.64 -3.95 8.26
CA ILE A 4 15.22 -3.99 7.98
C ILE A 4 15.12 -3.98 6.45
N VAL A 5 15.02 -5.18 5.93
CA VAL A 5 14.68 -5.40 4.52
C VAL A 5 13.24 -4.92 4.37
N MET A 6 13.07 -3.79 3.71
CA MET A 6 11.79 -3.37 3.16
C MET A 6 11.35 -4.47 2.20
N ILE A 7 10.44 -5.31 2.65
CA ILE A 7 9.93 -6.41 1.84
C ILE A 7 8.94 -5.80 0.84
N GLY A 8 9.50 -5.32 -0.26
CA GLY A 8 8.78 -5.17 -1.50
C GLY A 8 8.41 -6.55 -2.05
N LEU A 9 7.42 -7.21 -1.46
CA LEU A 9 7.01 -8.55 -1.82
C LEU A 9 5.56 -8.59 -2.25
N ILE A 10 5.25 -7.89 -3.34
CA ILE A 10 4.23 -8.33 -4.28
C ILE A 10 4.76 -8.06 -5.70
N SER A 11 5.87 -8.68 -6.02
CA SER A 11 6.35 -8.78 -7.40
C SER A 11 6.33 -10.25 -7.78
N GLY A 12 5.24 -10.66 -8.34
CA GLY A 12 5.15 -11.99 -8.86
C GLY A 12 3.79 -12.28 -9.46
N ILE A 13 3.74 -12.24 -10.74
CA ILE A 13 2.82 -12.88 -11.68
C ILE A 13 2.13 -11.84 -12.58
N MET A 14 2.76 -11.59 -13.70
CA MET A 14 2.36 -12.02 -15.02
C MET A 14 3.35 -11.49 -16.06
N VAL A 15 4.27 -12.35 -16.47
CA VAL A 15 4.91 -12.20 -17.77
C VAL A 15 3.89 -12.69 -18.78
N ILE A 16 3.26 -11.78 -19.49
CA ILE A 16 2.70 -12.07 -20.80
C ILE A 16 3.48 -11.21 -21.79
N CYS A 17 4.19 -11.89 -22.67
CA CYS A 17 4.93 -11.35 -23.80
C CYS A 17 4.14 -10.29 -24.55
N GLY A 18 4.75 -9.14 -24.81
CA GLY A 18 4.24 -8.12 -25.68
C GLY A 18 5.19 -6.95 -25.82
N CYS A 19 6.04 -7.01 -26.84
CA CYS A 19 6.71 -5.90 -27.55
C CYS A 19 7.39 -4.81 -26.70
N THR A 20 8.69 -4.90 -26.68
CA THR A 20 9.64 -3.86 -26.26
C THR A 20 9.47 -2.59 -27.10
N THR A 21 8.93 -1.56 -26.48
CA THR A 21 9.24 -0.18 -26.82
C THR A 21 10.04 0.34 -25.63
N GLU A 22 11.32 0.62 -25.83
CA GLU A 22 12.16 1.31 -24.85
C GLU A 22 11.52 2.68 -24.55
N LYS A 23 10.77 2.72 -23.44
CA LYS A 23 10.39 4.01 -22.85
C LYS A 23 11.61 4.48 -22.05
N SER A 24 12.22 5.57 -22.51
CA SER A 24 13.18 6.34 -21.72
C SER A 24 12.69 6.51 -20.30
N PRO A 25 13.54 6.33 -19.28
CA PRO A 25 13.14 6.55 -17.90
C PRO A 25 12.55 7.96 -17.76
N PRO A 26 11.43 8.13 -17.02
CA PRO A 26 10.86 9.44 -16.80
C PRO A 26 11.93 10.34 -16.16
N PRO A 27 11.97 11.64 -16.50
CA PRO A 27 12.95 12.56 -15.95
C PRO A 27 12.85 12.49 -14.42
N GLN A 28 13.96 12.15 -13.78
CA GLN A 28 14.08 12.24 -12.32
C GLN A 28 13.86 13.69 -11.96
N GLN A 29 12.70 14.01 -11.42
CA GLN A 29 12.48 15.31 -10.79
C GLN A 29 13.54 15.44 -9.69
N GLN A 30 14.51 16.34 -9.92
CA GLN A 30 15.46 16.73 -8.89
C GLN A 30 14.68 17.39 -7.76
N ILE A 31 14.47 16.63 -6.69
CA ILE A 31 13.83 17.15 -5.50
C ILE A 31 14.83 18.08 -4.85
N PRO A 32 14.47 19.37 -4.59
CA PRO A 32 15.34 20.28 -3.87
C PRO A 32 15.75 19.61 -2.55
N ALA A 33 17.03 19.72 -2.20
CA ALA A 33 17.54 19.19 -0.95
C ALA A 33 16.75 19.82 0.20
N ILE A 34 15.92 19.03 0.88
CA ILE A 34 15.13 19.50 2.02
C ILE A 34 16.08 19.57 3.22
N THR A 35 16.46 20.77 3.60
CA THR A 35 17.31 20.98 4.77
C THR A 35 16.44 20.87 6.03
N LEU A 36 16.60 19.76 6.76
CA LEU A 36 15.92 19.51 8.04
C LEU A 36 16.87 19.66 9.21
N THR A 37 16.38 20.24 10.30
CA THR A 37 17.08 20.22 11.59
C THR A 37 17.10 18.82 12.18
N SER A 38 17.95 18.54 13.16
CA SER A 38 17.96 17.25 13.86
C SER A 38 16.60 16.94 14.49
N ALA A 39 15.95 17.94 15.09
CA ALA A 39 14.63 17.81 15.68
C ALA A 39 13.54 17.48 14.64
N ASP A 40 13.64 18.03 13.42
CA ASP A 40 12.69 17.71 12.35
C ASP A 40 12.88 16.29 11.82
N LYS A 41 14.13 15.82 11.75
CA LYS A 41 14.44 14.43 11.39
C LYS A 41 13.86 13.44 12.39
N GLU A 42 13.98 13.71 13.69
CA GLU A 42 13.39 12.86 14.74
C GLU A 42 11.87 12.80 14.63
N LYS A 43 11.21 13.94 14.38
CA LYS A 43 9.74 13.98 14.17
C LYS A 43 9.33 13.23 12.91
N LEU A 44 10.11 13.35 11.84
CA LEU A 44 9.87 12.62 10.60
C LEU A 44 10.03 11.09 10.80
N GLN A 45 11.04 10.64 11.54
CA GLN A 45 11.24 9.24 11.89
C GLN A 45 10.10 8.70 12.78
N ALA A 46 9.64 9.50 13.75
CA ALA A 46 8.51 9.13 14.59
C ALA A 46 7.23 8.96 13.76
N PHE A 47 6.97 9.89 12.85
CA PHE A 47 5.83 9.80 11.94
C PHE A 47 5.93 8.58 11.02
N GLN A 48 7.11 8.31 10.42
CA GLN A 48 7.35 7.11 9.63
C GLN A 48 7.05 5.83 10.42
N LYS A 49 7.54 5.75 11.65
CA LYS A 49 7.31 4.60 12.52
C LYS A 49 5.82 4.37 12.79
N GLU A 50 5.07 5.44 12.98
CA GLU A 50 3.62 5.34 13.16
C GLU A 50 2.90 4.83 11.91
N ILE A 51 3.31 5.27 10.71
CA ILE A 51 2.79 4.76 9.44
C ILE A 51 3.11 3.26 9.29
N LEU A 52 4.38 2.86 9.48
CA LEU A 52 4.81 1.48 9.40
C LEU A 52 4.09 0.55 10.38
N ASN A 53 3.76 1.04 11.58
CA ASN A 53 2.98 0.25 12.53
C ASN A 53 1.57 -0.05 12.01
N VAL A 54 0.92 0.90 11.36
CA VAL A 54 -0.40 0.68 10.73
C VAL A 54 -0.27 -0.32 9.57
N GLU A 55 0.74 -0.17 8.71
CA GLU A 55 0.99 -1.06 7.59
C GLU A 55 1.23 -2.50 8.06
N ASN A 56 2.13 -2.73 9.02
CA ASN A 56 2.47 -4.06 9.52
C ASN A 56 1.27 -4.82 10.09
N LEU A 57 0.33 -4.13 10.73
CA LEU A 57 -0.89 -4.74 11.26
C LEU A 57 -1.83 -5.18 10.13
N THR A 58 -1.92 -4.38 9.08
CA THR A 58 -2.82 -4.61 7.96
C THR A 58 -2.28 -5.63 6.97
N ASP A 59 -0.98 -5.58 6.67
CA ASP A 59 -0.30 -6.43 5.69
C ASP A 59 -0.48 -7.92 5.98
N LYS A 60 -0.43 -8.31 7.25
CA LYS A 60 -0.64 -9.70 7.64
C LYS A 60 -2.02 -10.20 7.24
N ALA A 61 -3.05 -9.42 7.49
CA ALA A 61 -4.44 -9.80 7.15
C ALA A 61 -4.65 -9.81 5.63
N VAL A 62 -4.14 -8.80 4.92
CA VAL A 62 -4.20 -8.72 3.45
C VAL A 62 -3.47 -9.90 2.82
N LYS A 63 -2.26 -10.22 3.27
CA LYS A 63 -1.48 -11.35 2.75
C LYS A 63 -2.22 -12.67 2.93
N MET A 64 -2.74 -12.92 4.12
CA MET A 64 -3.53 -14.15 4.38
C MET A 64 -4.73 -14.25 3.43
N ALA A 65 -5.48 -13.17 3.22
CA ALA A 65 -6.61 -13.16 2.31
C ALA A 65 -6.19 -13.40 0.85
N VAL A 66 -5.11 -12.77 0.39
CA VAL A 66 -4.58 -12.94 -0.97
C VAL A 66 -4.11 -14.38 -1.20
N ASP A 67 -3.45 -15.01 -0.22
CA ASP A 67 -2.96 -16.38 -0.35
C ASP A 67 -4.11 -17.39 -0.42
N GLU A 68 -5.16 -17.24 0.40
CA GLU A 68 -6.37 -18.03 0.31
C GLU A 68 -7.11 -17.84 -1.03
N LEU A 69 -7.20 -16.60 -1.50
CA LEU A 69 -7.83 -16.27 -2.78
C LEU A 69 -7.10 -16.86 -3.99
N LYS A 70 -5.77 -16.93 -3.96
CA LYS A 70 -4.99 -17.58 -5.03
C LYS A 70 -5.43 -19.02 -5.24
N ASN A 71 -5.71 -19.74 -4.17
CA ASN A 71 -6.19 -21.12 -4.23
C ASN A 71 -7.59 -21.21 -4.84
N VAL A 72 -8.50 -20.36 -4.41
CA VAL A 72 -9.88 -20.32 -4.92
C VAL A 72 -9.93 -19.93 -6.40
N ILE A 73 -9.14 -18.92 -6.82
CA ILE A 73 -9.11 -18.46 -8.21
C ILE A 73 -8.51 -19.51 -9.15
N LYS A 74 -7.61 -20.35 -8.66
CA LYS A 74 -7.02 -21.47 -9.43
C LYS A 74 -7.94 -22.69 -9.53
N GLY A 75 -9.17 -22.62 -9.04
CA GLY A 75 -10.14 -23.72 -9.07
C GLY A 75 -10.04 -24.67 -7.87
N GLY A 76 -9.33 -24.25 -6.82
CA GLY A 76 -9.30 -24.98 -5.56
C GLY A 76 -10.65 -24.91 -4.81
N GLU A 77 -10.83 -25.81 -3.87
CA GLU A 77 -12.02 -25.80 -3.02
C GLU A 77 -12.08 -24.52 -2.17
N VAL A 78 -13.30 -23.97 -2.05
CA VAL A 78 -13.55 -22.83 -1.15
C VAL A 78 -13.56 -23.36 0.28
N ASN A 79 -12.48 -23.13 1.01
CA ASN A 79 -12.40 -23.46 2.43
C ASN A 79 -13.47 -22.65 3.21
N VAL A 80 -14.08 -23.26 4.20
CA VAL A 80 -15.10 -22.62 5.08
C VAL A 80 -14.59 -21.31 5.69
N ASN A 81 -13.29 -21.17 5.89
CA ASN A 81 -12.66 -20.00 6.48
C ASN A 81 -12.41 -18.83 5.50
N VAL A 82 -12.51 -19.04 4.18
CA VAL A 82 -12.17 -17.99 3.17
C VAL A 82 -12.98 -16.72 3.39
N SER A 83 -14.28 -16.82 3.61
CA SER A 83 -15.13 -15.66 3.86
C SER A 83 -14.73 -14.89 5.13
N SER A 84 -14.31 -15.60 6.19
CA SER A 84 -13.85 -15.00 7.44
C SER A 84 -12.54 -14.25 7.25
N VAL A 85 -11.58 -14.84 6.53
CA VAL A 85 -10.28 -14.25 6.24
C VAL A 85 -10.43 -12.98 5.38
N ILE A 86 -11.31 -13.02 4.37
CA ILE A 86 -11.62 -11.86 3.51
C ILE A 86 -12.28 -10.75 4.32
N ASN A 87 -13.27 -11.05 5.14
CA ASN A 87 -13.93 -10.06 5.98
C ASN A 87 -12.94 -9.41 6.96
N LYS A 88 -12.04 -10.20 7.55
CA LYS A 88 -10.99 -9.68 8.42
C LYS A 88 -10.07 -8.73 7.66
N ALA A 89 -9.57 -9.12 6.49
CA ALA A 89 -8.69 -8.27 5.68
C ALA A 89 -9.38 -6.96 5.27
N LYS A 90 -10.65 -7.02 4.87
CA LYS A 90 -11.46 -5.82 4.61
C LYS A 90 -11.52 -4.90 5.82
N THR A 91 -11.86 -5.44 6.99
CA THR A 91 -11.98 -4.66 8.23
C THR A 91 -10.64 -4.02 8.60
N GLU A 92 -9.53 -4.76 8.53
CA GLU A 92 -8.19 -4.22 8.81
C GLU A 92 -7.80 -3.09 7.82
N CYS A 93 -8.17 -3.22 6.55
CA CYS A 93 -7.94 -2.13 5.58
C CYS A 93 -8.74 -0.87 5.93
N LEU A 94 -10.00 -0.99 6.33
CA LEU A 94 -10.80 0.16 6.75
C LEU A 94 -10.24 0.81 8.01
N LEU A 95 -9.87 0.02 9.02
CA LEU A 95 -9.24 0.50 10.26
C LEU A 95 -7.89 1.17 10.00
N ALA A 96 -7.10 0.64 9.05
CA ALA A 96 -5.86 1.27 8.62
C ALA A 96 -6.10 2.66 8.02
N GLY A 97 -7.08 2.79 7.13
CA GLY A 97 -7.46 4.08 6.56
C GLY A 97 -7.90 5.09 7.62
N GLU A 98 -8.71 4.68 8.58
CA GLU A 98 -9.15 5.52 9.71
C GLU A 98 -7.98 5.90 10.63
N SER A 99 -7.10 4.95 10.93
CA SER A 99 -5.93 5.20 11.76
C SER A 99 -4.98 6.20 11.09
N LEU A 100 -4.70 6.04 9.80
CA LEU A 100 -3.89 6.97 9.02
C LEU A 100 -4.51 8.36 8.95
N ALA A 101 -5.83 8.46 8.79
CA ALA A 101 -6.52 9.75 8.75
C ALA A 101 -6.30 10.57 10.03
N LYS A 102 -6.25 9.91 11.20
CA LYS A 102 -6.02 10.52 12.51
C LYS A 102 -4.57 10.94 12.75
N LYS A 103 -3.59 10.46 11.94
CA LYS A 103 -2.18 10.81 12.12
C LYS A 103 -1.91 12.24 11.64
N ALA A 104 -1.50 13.09 12.54
CA ALA A 104 -1.11 14.46 12.21
C ALA A 104 0.26 14.50 11.57
N ILE A 105 0.41 15.31 10.52
CA ILE A 105 1.73 15.59 9.92
C ILE A 105 2.46 16.56 10.84
N PRO A 106 3.76 16.33 11.14
CA PRO A 106 4.53 17.23 12.00
C PRO A 106 4.54 18.67 11.50
N GLU A 107 4.09 19.61 12.31
CA GLU A 107 3.92 21.02 11.92
C GLU A 107 5.24 21.75 11.64
N ALA A 108 6.32 21.36 12.30
CA ALA A 108 7.62 22.00 12.20
C ALA A 108 8.36 21.73 10.87
N LEU A 109 7.85 20.80 10.05
CA LEU A 109 8.49 20.46 8.77
C LEU A 109 8.31 21.56 7.73
N PRO A 110 9.26 21.72 6.79
CA PRO A 110 9.12 22.61 5.64
C PRO A 110 7.86 22.31 4.81
N PRO A 111 7.26 23.31 4.14
CA PRO A 111 6.02 23.14 3.39
C PRO A 111 6.08 22.00 2.36
N ASP A 112 7.16 21.87 1.60
CA ASP A 112 7.31 20.83 0.58
C ASP A 112 7.34 19.42 1.21
N ALA A 113 7.98 19.29 2.37
CA ALA A 113 8.00 18.05 3.14
C ALA A 113 6.60 17.70 3.63
N LYS A 114 5.87 18.66 4.17
CA LYS A 114 4.47 18.46 4.60
C LYS A 114 3.56 18.03 3.45
N ASN A 115 3.70 18.66 2.30
CA ASN A 115 2.90 18.36 1.12
C ASN A 115 3.14 16.92 0.67
N LEU A 116 4.41 16.49 0.53
CA LEU A 116 4.75 15.11 0.16
C LEU A 116 4.24 14.09 1.16
N LEU A 117 4.38 14.36 2.47
CA LEU A 117 3.84 13.48 3.52
C LEU A 117 2.32 13.39 3.47
N ASN A 118 1.64 14.53 3.25
CA ASN A 118 0.19 14.56 3.14
C ASN A 118 -0.31 13.80 1.92
N GLU A 119 0.34 13.97 0.78
CA GLU A 119 0.05 13.22 -0.44
C GLU A 119 0.31 11.73 -0.26
N GLY A 120 1.43 11.35 0.37
CA GLY A 120 1.72 9.95 0.70
C GLY A 120 0.66 9.35 1.62
N LYS A 121 0.31 10.05 2.71
CA LYS A 121 -0.73 9.63 3.64
C LYS A 121 -2.09 9.47 2.94
N THR A 122 -2.49 10.45 2.14
CA THR A 122 -3.75 10.40 1.37
C THR A 122 -3.75 9.24 0.39
N GLY A 123 -2.62 8.99 -0.28
CA GLY A 123 -2.44 7.85 -1.16
C GLY A 123 -2.60 6.50 -0.45
N LEU A 124 -2.02 6.34 0.75
CA LEU A 124 -2.20 5.13 1.56
C LEU A 124 -3.66 4.93 1.99
N ILE A 125 -4.33 5.98 2.44
CA ILE A 125 -5.76 5.92 2.80
C ILE A 125 -6.59 5.45 1.60
N ALA A 126 -6.35 6.02 0.42
CA ALA A 126 -7.02 5.63 -0.81
C ALA A 126 -6.69 4.18 -1.22
N ALA A 127 -5.44 3.74 -1.05
CA ALA A 127 -5.02 2.36 -1.31
C ALA A 127 -5.77 1.37 -0.42
N TYR A 128 -5.82 1.60 0.88
CA TYR A 128 -6.53 0.69 1.80
C TYR A 128 -8.04 0.68 1.55
N LYS A 129 -8.64 1.81 1.18
CA LYS A 129 -10.03 1.83 0.74
C LYS A 129 -10.25 0.97 -0.50
N ALA A 130 -9.39 1.08 -1.52
CA ALA A 130 -9.48 0.28 -2.72
C ALA A 130 -9.26 -1.23 -2.45
N TYR A 131 -8.35 -1.59 -1.53
CA TYR A 131 -8.21 -2.97 -1.05
C TYR A 131 -9.51 -3.47 -0.40
N ALA A 132 -10.11 -2.70 0.50
CA ALA A 132 -11.37 -3.07 1.14
C ALA A 132 -12.49 -3.30 0.11
N GLU A 133 -12.60 -2.43 -0.90
CA GLU A 133 -13.54 -2.59 -2.01
C GLU A 133 -13.23 -3.85 -2.86
N SER A 134 -11.96 -4.18 -3.06
CA SER A 134 -11.57 -5.41 -3.77
C SER A 134 -12.01 -6.65 -3.01
N PHE A 135 -11.92 -6.65 -1.69
CA PHE A 135 -12.39 -7.76 -0.85
C PHE A 135 -13.91 -7.92 -0.89
N ASP A 136 -14.69 -6.85 -1.04
CA ASP A 136 -16.13 -6.95 -1.27
C ASP A 136 -16.44 -7.59 -2.62
N ALA A 137 -15.77 -7.18 -3.68
CA ALA A 137 -15.96 -7.73 -5.01
C ALA A 137 -15.66 -9.25 -5.04
N ILE A 138 -14.54 -9.69 -4.43
CA ILE A 138 -14.20 -11.11 -4.42
C ILE A 138 -15.15 -11.95 -3.55
N LYS A 139 -15.70 -11.37 -2.48
CA LYS A 139 -16.73 -12.03 -1.68
C LYS A 139 -17.97 -12.31 -2.52
N ASN A 140 -18.42 -11.37 -3.33
CA ASN A 140 -19.52 -11.55 -4.26
C ASN A 140 -19.23 -12.67 -5.30
N PHE A 141 -17.99 -12.70 -5.82
CA PHE A 141 -17.57 -13.81 -6.69
C PHE A 141 -17.64 -15.17 -6.00
N ILE A 142 -17.20 -15.28 -4.76
CA ILE A 142 -17.23 -16.56 -4.00
C ILE A 142 -18.67 -17.02 -3.77
N THR A 143 -19.58 -16.09 -3.47
CA THR A 143 -20.98 -16.37 -3.19
C THR A 143 -21.76 -16.73 -4.45
N ASP A 144 -21.66 -15.88 -5.48
CA ASP A 144 -22.56 -15.93 -6.63
C ASP A 144 -21.90 -16.55 -7.88
N LYS A 145 -20.59 -16.84 -7.81
CA LYS A 145 -19.76 -17.29 -8.94
C LYS A 145 -19.83 -16.36 -10.17
N ASN A 146 -20.14 -15.09 -9.96
CA ASN A 146 -20.28 -14.11 -11.02
C ASN A 146 -18.90 -13.70 -11.56
N PRO A 147 -18.57 -13.99 -12.84
CA PRO A 147 -17.27 -13.62 -13.42
C PRO A 147 -16.97 -12.11 -13.40
N MET A 148 -18.01 -11.28 -13.47
CA MET A 148 -17.85 -9.83 -13.43
C MET A 148 -17.31 -9.36 -12.06
N ALA A 149 -17.72 -9.99 -10.97
CA ALA A 149 -17.19 -9.71 -9.65
C ALA A 149 -15.68 -10.03 -9.55
N LEU A 150 -15.21 -11.06 -10.23
CA LEU A 150 -13.77 -11.37 -10.30
C LEU A 150 -12.99 -10.31 -11.11
N LEU A 151 -13.57 -9.78 -12.19
CA LEU A 151 -12.96 -8.68 -12.94
C LEU A 151 -12.90 -7.41 -12.10
N GLU A 152 -13.95 -7.10 -11.37
CA GLU A 152 -13.99 -5.96 -10.45
C GLU A 152 -12.94 -6.09 -9.34
N TYR A 153 -12.83 -7.27 -8.73
CA TYR A 153 -11.75 -7.56 -7.77
C TYR A 153 -10.37 -7.24 -8.35
N ARG A 154 -10.06 -7.76 -9.54
CA ARG A 154 -8.76 -7.53 -10.17
C ARG A 154 -8.50 -6.06 -10.41
N LYS A 155 -9.49 -5.33 -10.94
CA LYS A 155 -9.40 -3.89 -11.19
C LYS A 155 -9.13 -3.11 -9.91
N LYS A 156 -9.90 -3.37 -8.86
CA LYS A 156 -9.76 -2.69 -7.55
C LYS A 156 -8.44 -3.03 -6.87
N ASN A 157 -8.00 -4.28 -6.95
CA ASN A 157 -6.73 -4.71 -6.39
C ASN A 157 -5.54 -4.07 -7.10
N THR A 158 -5.56 -3.96 -8.44
CA THR A 158 -4.54 -3.23 -9.21
C THR A 158 -4.53 -1.75 -8.84
N GLN A 159 -5.69 -1.11 -8.77
CA GLN A 159 -5.81 0.28 -8.33
C GLN A 159 -5.23 0.50 -6.93
N ALA A 160 -5.51 -0.40 -6.00
CA ALA A 160 -4.98 -0.34 -4.64
C ALA A 160 -3.45 -0.43 -4.63
N LEU A 161 -2.88 -1.36 -5.41
CA LEU A 161 -1.44 -1.54 -5.52
C LEU A 161 -0.75 -0.29 -6.12
N ASP A 162 -1.32 0.30 -7.17
CA ASP A 162 -0.78 1.50 -7.80
C ASP A 162 -0.79 2.71 -6.83
N LEU A 163 -1.88 2.89 -6.10
CA LEU A 163 -2.00 3.93 -5.06
C LEU A 163 -1.00 3.71 -3.93
N TYR A 164 -0.84 2.46 -3.46
CA TYR A 164 0.12 2.10 -2.43
C TYR A 164 1.56 2.38 -2.88
N ASN A 165 1.94 1.94 -4.07
CA ASN A 165 3.28 2.15 -4.60
C ASN A 165 3.59 3.65 -4.80
N GLY A 166 2.61 4.43 -5.28
CA GLY A 166 2.74 5.87 -5.40
C GLY A 166 2.93 6.56 -4.05
N ALA A 167 2.21 6.14 -3.02
CA ALA A 167 2.35 6.65 -1.67
C ALA A 167 3.71 6.28 -1.07
N ALA A 168 4.13 5.02 -1.17
CA ALA A 168 5.43 4.54 -0.69
C ALA A 168 6.60 5.28 -1.35
N ALA A 169 6.51 5.57 -2.66
CA ALA A 169 7.50 6.36 -3.37
C ALA A 169 7.63 7.78 -2.78
N LYS A 170 6.53 8.43 -2.40
CA LYS A 170 6.54 9.76 -1.77
C LYS A 170 7.20 9.73 -0.40
N PHE A 171 6.88 8.75 0.43
CA PHE A 171 7.56 8.56 1.72
C PHE A 171 9.06 8.30 1.53
N LYS A 172 9.42 7.40 0.63
CA LYS A 172 10.83 7.11 0.31
C LYS A 172 11.58 8.36 -0.12
N THR A 173 10.99 9.16 -1.00
CA THR A 173 11.54 10.41 -1.50
C THR A 173 11.88 11.36 -0.36
N ILE A 174 10.95 11.58 0.57
CA ILE A 174 11.18 12.52 1.67
C ILE A 174 12.19 12.00 2.68
N MET A 175 12.18 10.70 2.98
CA MET A 175 13.17 10.08 3.86
C MET A 175 14.57 10.18 3.29
N THR A 176 14.72 9.95 1.98
CA THR A 176 16.00 10.08 1.29
C THR A 176 16.47 11.54 1.28
N ALA A 177 15.61 12.51 0.93
CA ALA A 177 15.94 13.92 0.92
C ALA A 177 16.31 14.46 2.31
N ALA A 178 15.71 13.91 3.35
CA ALA A 178 15.99 14.22 4.75
C ALA A 178 17.28 13.58 5.29
N GLY A 179 17.89 12.65 4.54
CA GLY A 179 19.01 11.84 5.03
C GLY A 179 18.64 10.97 6.23
N VAL A 180 17.40 10.52 6.29
CA VAL A 180 16.88 9.59 7.29
C VAL A 180 17.10 8.17 6.76
N ALA A 181 17.83 7.33 7.51
CA ALA A 181 18.05 5.94 7.16
C ALA A 181 16.71 5.18 7.12
N GLN A 182 16.52 4.39 6.07
CA GLN A 182 15.38 3.49 5.90
C GLN A 182 15.61 2.17 6.64
#